data_5786efccd73c7c1f0ffa53a814e90f58
#
_entry.id   5786efccd73c7c1f0ffa53a814e90f58
#
_cell.length_a   1.000
_cell.length_b   1.000
_cell.length_c   1.000
_cell.angle_alpha   90.00
_cell.angle_beta   90.00
_cell.angle_gamma   90.00
#
_symmetry.space_group_name_H-M   'P 1'
#
loop_
_entity.id
_entity.type
_entity.pdbx_description
1 polymer ?
#
loop_
_entity_poly.entity_id
_entity_poly.type
_entity_poly.pdbx_seq_one_letter_code
_entity_poly.pdbx_strand_id
1 'polypeptide(L)'
;MDYNIKIVDVTLRDGMHAIRHQYSKEKIKEIAIALDQAGVDAIEISHGDGLAGGSFNYGFGAHTDWDWLEEINEVLTYAKLTTLILPGIATIDDLKKARDLGVESVRIATHCTEADISPQHIAAAKDLGMDVGGFLMMAHMNKPAKLAQQAKIMEDAGADCVYVTDSAGALLMDGVVDRIKAFKDVLKDETEIGIHCHHNLSLGVANTVVA
;
A
#
# COMPACT_ATOMS: atom_id res chain seq x y z
N MET A 1 21.49 -2.83 17.03
CA MET A 1 20.98 -3.32 15.73
C MET A 1 20.28 -2.14 15.10
N ASP A 2 20.84 -1.59 14.04
CA ASP A 2 20.14 -0.56 13.27
C ASP A 2 19.13 -1.28 12.39
N TYR A 3 17.87 -1.31 12.81
CA TYR A 3 16.78 -1.77 11.97
C TYR A 3 16.43 -0.63 11.01
N ASN A 4 16.67 -0.84 9.73
CA ASN A 4 16.22 0.07 8.69
C ASN A 4 14.74 -0.22 8.41
N ILE A 5 13.86 0.37 9.23
CA ILE A 5 12.40 0.22 9.12
C ILE A 5 11.86 1.45 8.40
N LYS A 6 11.06 1.24 7.35
CA LYS A 6 10.32 2.28 6.67
C LYS A 6 8.86 2.27 7.12
N ILE A 7 8.32 3.44 7.38
CA ILE A 7 6.93 3.64 7.80
C ILE A 7 6.16 4.29 6.65
N VAL A 8 5.14 3.58 6.15
CA VAL A 8 4.17 4.11 5.19
C VAL A 8 2.88 4.40 5.96
N ASP A 9 2.54 5.67 6.14
CA ASP A 9 1.28 6.05 6.76
C ASP A 9 0.13 5.94 5.76
N VAL A 10 -0.98 5.35 6.19
CA VAL A 10 -2.16 5.08 5.35
C VAL A 10 -3.43 5.77 5.88
N THR A 11 -3.30 6.74 6.76
CA THR A 11 -4.44 7.50 7.31
C THR A 11 -5.26 8.16 6.19
N LEU A 12 -4.59 8.66 5.16
CA LEU A 12 -5.20 9.36 4.04
C LEU A 12 -5.55 8.45 2.84
N ARG A 13 -5.46 7.14 3.02
CA ARG A 13 -5.97 6.13 2.08
C ARG A 13 -6.90 5.14 2.82
N ASP A 14 -6.36 4.20 3.62
CA ASP A 14 -7.14 3.19 4.36
C ASP A 14 -8.05 3.84 5.42
N GLY A 15 -7.54 4.82 6.13
CA GLY A 15 -8.29 5.60 7.10
C GLY A 15 -9.50 6.34 6.51
N MET A 16 -9.52 6.57 5.20
CA MET A 16 -10.65 7.17 4.49
C MET A 16 -11.95 6.37 4.64
N HIS A 17 -11.87 5.03 4.78
CA HIS A 17 -13.06 4.20 5.01
C HIS A 17 -13.82 4.58 6.28
N ALA A 18 -13.11 4.89 7.37
CA ALA A 18 -13.71 5.24 8.66
C ALA A 18 -14.59 6.50 8.59
N ILE A 19 -14.29 7.41 7.66
CA ILE A 19 -14.99 8.69 7.48
C ILE A 19 -15.74 8.75 6.15
N ARG A 20 -15.96 7.61 5.49
CA ARG A 20 -16.65 7.51 4.20
C ARG A 20 -16.06 8.42 3.13
N HIS A 21 -14.72 8.52 3.09
CA HIS A 21 -13.94 9.32 2.13
C HIS A 21 -14.27 10.84 2.17
N GLN A 22 -14.61 11.38 3.34
CA GLN A 22 -15.11 12.77 3.48
C GLN A 22 -14.08 13.72 4.12
N TYR A 23 -12.78 13.56 3.87
CA TYR A 23 -11.81 14.60 4.21
C TYR A 23 -11.91 15.80 3.25
N SER A 24 -11.92 17.02 3.82
CA SER A 24 -11.73 18.24 3.04
C SER A 24 -10.26 18.38 2.61
N LYS A 25 -9.99 19.23 1.62
CA LYS A 25 -8.62 19.54 1.18
C LYS A 25 -7.76 20.11 2.31
N GLU A 26 -8.35 21.00 3.14
CA GLU A 26 -7.66 21.58 4.30
C GLU A 26 -7.28 20.50 5.32
N LYS A 27 -8.19 19.55 5.59
CA LYS A 27 -7.96 18.52 6.60
C LYS A 27 -6.88 17.52 6.15
N ILE A 28 -6.88 17.09 4.89
CA ILE A 28 -5.82 16.18 4.42
C ILE A 28 -4.47 16.87 4.40
N LYS A 29 -4.42 18.16 4.03
CA LYS A 29 -3.19 18.96 4.07
C LYS A 29 -2.64 19.08 5.50
N GLU A 30 -3.50 19.39 6.49
CA GLU A 30 -3.13 19.44 7.91
C GLU A 30 -2.54 18.10 8.39
N ILE A 31 -3.19 16.99 8.07
CA ILE A 31 -2.73 15.64 8.46
C ILE A 31 -1.40 15.30 7.77
N ALA A 32 -1.29 15.55 6.46
CA ALA A 32 -0.08 15.24 5.71
C ALA A 32 1.14 16.03 6.20
N ILE A 33 0.98 17.33 6.50
CA ILE A 33 2.04 18.16 7.09
C ILE A 33 2.48 17.60 8.45
N ALA A 34 1.54 17.19 9.30
CA ALA A 34 1.87 16.63 10.61
C ALA A 34 2.63 15.31 10.50
N LEU A 35 2.26 14.43 9.55
CA LEU A 35 2.94 13.17 9.28
C LEU A 35 4.34 13.41 8.68
N ASP A 36 4.47 14.32 7.74
CA ASP A 36 5.76 14.72 7.13
C ASP A 36 6.73 15.24 8.19
N GLN A 37 6.24 16.12 9.08
CA GLN A 37 7.02 16.65 10.22
C GLN A 37 7.37 15.58 11.26
N ALA A 38 6.55 14.53 11.40
CA ALA A 38 6.85 13.39 12.26
C ALA A 38 7.92 12.46 11.67
N GLY A 39 8.28 12.64 10.39
CA GLY A 39 9.34 11.90 9.72
C GLY A 39 8.94 10.51 9.25
N VAL A 40 7.67 10.28 8.86
CA VAL A 40 7.29 9.05 8.19
C VAL A 40 7.90 9.01 6.78
N ASP A 41 8.27 7.82 6.30
CA ASP A 41 8.99 7.69 5.02
C ASP A 41 8.09 7.91 3.81
N ALA A 42 6.80 7.55 3.91
CA ALA A 42 5.82 7.75 2.85
C ALA A 42 4.42 7.98 3.41
N ILE A 43 3.61 8.75 2.68
CA ILE A 43 2.20 9.01 2.99
C ILE A 43 1.37 8.55 1.80
N GLU A 44 0.48 7.57 2.06
CA GLU A 44 -0.37 7.00 1.03
C GLU A 44 -1.70 7.74 0.93
N ILE A 45 -2.03 8.20 -0.27
CA ILE A 45 -3.19 9.06 -0.54
C ILE A 45 -3.96 8.52 -1.74
N SER A 46 -5.24 8.26 -1.53
CA SER A 46 -6.27 8.01 -2.53
C SER A 46 -7.62 7.78 -1.85
N HIS A 47 -8.64 7.43 -2.62
CA HIS A 47 -9.83 6.76 -2.11
C HIS A 47 -9.45 5.52 -1.28
N GLY A 48 -10.26 5.13 -0.31
CA GLY A 48 -9.99 3.96 0.54
C GLY A 48 -9.74 2.67 -0.24
N ASP A 49 -10.45 2.48 -1.36
CA ASP A 49 -10.28 1.35 -2.27
C ASP A 49 -9.15 1.57 -3.31
N GLY A 50 -8.28 2.53 -3.09
CA GLY A 50 -7.19 2.87 -3.99
C GLY A 50 -7.56 3.92 -5.03
N LEU A 51 -6.59 4.23 -5.87
CA LEU A 51 -6.70 5.24 -6.94
C LEU A 51 -7.86 4.92 -7.88
N ALA A 52 -8.65 5.93 -8.22
CA ALA A 52 -9.88 5.84 -9.01
C ALA A 52 -11.00 4.97 -8.35
N GLY A 53 -10.90 4.69 -7.06
CA GLY A 53 -11.88 3.87 -6.33
C GLY A 53 -13.25 4.50 -6.14
N GLY A 54 -13.36 5.83 -6.29
CA GLY A 54 -14.62 6.56 -6.17
C GLY A 54 -15.67 6.08 -7.18
N SER A 55 -16.74 5.44 -6.72
CA SER A 55 -17.77 4.85 -7.57
C SER A 55 -19.11 4.70 -6.84
N PHE A 56 -20.17 4.38 -7.58
CA PHE A 56 -21.46 4.03 -6.97
C PHE A 56 -21.39 2.79 -6.06
N ASN A 57 -20.40 1.94 -6.26
CA ASN A 57 -20.24 0.71 -5.50
C ASN A 57 -19.50 0.95 -4.17
N TYR A 58 -18.46 1.78 -4.21
CA TYR A 58 -17.56 2.03 -3.06
C TYR A 58 -17.79 3.38 -2.38
N GLY A 59 -18.68 4.22 -2.96
CA GLY A 59 -18.92 5.59 -2.52
C GLY A 59 -17.98 6.58 -3.23
N PHE A 60 -18.34 7.85 -3.16
CA PHE A 60 -17.52 8.95 -3.69
C PHE A 60 -16.89 9.73 -2.54
N GLY A 61 -15.66 10.15 -2.74
CA GLY A 61 -14.99 11.07 -1.83
C GLY A 61 -15.56 12.49 -1.89
N ALA A 62 -15.28 13.31 -0.87
CA ALA A 62 -15.59 14.74 -0.88
C ALA A 62 -14.89 15.46 -2.04
N HIS A 63 -13.76 14.93 -2.47
CA HIS A 63 -12.96 15.40 -3.62
C HIS A 63 -12.48 14.17 -4.42
N THR A 64 -11.94 14.41 -5.61
CA THR A 64 -11.29 13.34 -6.40
C THR A 64 -9.90 13.02 -5.85
N ASP A 65 -9.37 11.83 -6.17
CA ASP A 65 -7.99 11.48 -5.82
C ASP A 65 -6.99 12.49 -6.37
N TRP A 66 -7.27 13.01 -7.56
CA TRP A 66 -6.44 14.01 -8.24
C TRP A 66 -6.35 15.32 -7.47
N ASP A 67 -7.49 15.79 -6.96
CA ASP A 67 -7.55 16.98 -6.10
C ASP A 67 -6.72 16.80 -4.82
N TRP A 68 -6.77 15.62 -4.20
CA TRP A 68 -6.01 15.33 -3.00
C TRP A 68 -4.51 15.21 -3.29
N LEU A 69 -4.12 14.51 -4.36
CA LEU A 69 -2.72 14.35 -4.74
C LEU A 69 -2.05 15.68 -5.06
N GLU A 70 -2.72 16.56 -5.81
CA GLU A 70 -2.25 17.90 -6.14
C GLU A 70 -2.00 18.75 -4.88
N GLU A 71 -2.98 18.79 -3.96
CA GLU A 71 -2.86 19.53 -2.70
C GLU A 71 -1.72 19.05 -1.80
N ILE A 72 -1.48 17.74 -1.78
CA ILE A 72 -0.47 17.15 -0.90
C ILE A 72 0.92 17.27 -1.48
N ASN A 73 1.08 17.10 -2.79
CA ASN A 73 2.38 17.25 -3.45
C ASN A 73 3.01 18.63 -3.21
N GLU A 74 2.19 19.67 -3.04
CA GLU A 74 2.66 21.03 -2.75
C GLU A 74 3.27 21.22 -1.36
N VAL A 75 2.96 20.33 -0.40
CA VAL A 75 3.29 20.55 1.02
C VAL A 75 4.25 19.53 1.61
N LEU A 76 4.47 18.39 0.97
CA LEU A 76 5.43 17.41 1.43
C LEU A 76 6.86 17.90 1.20
N THR A 77 7.71 17.68 2.20
CA THR A 77 9.12 18.10 2.18
C THR A 77 10.09 16.95 2.42
N TYR A 78 9.64 15.89 3.08
CA TYR A 78 10.43 14.72 3.44
C TYR A 78 9.79 13.41 2.96
N ALA A 79 8.52 13.17 3.33
CA ALA A 79 7.83 11.92 3.03
C ALA A 79 7.56 11.78 1.52
N LYS A 80 7.77 10.57 0.97
CA LYS A 80 7.35 10.26 -0.40
C LYS A 80 5.83 10.26 -0.53
N LEU A 81 5.33 10.90 -1.57
CA LEU A 81 3.92 10.77 -1.94
C LEU A 81 3.69 9.39 -2.57
N THR A 82 2.82 8.60 -1.98
CA THR A 82 2.50 7.25 -2.47
C THR A 82 0.99 7.07 -2.67
N THR A 83 0.62 6.06 -3.44
CA THR A 83 -0.78 5.67 -3.66
C THR A 83 -0.91 4.16 -3.72
N LEU A 84 -2.15 3.67 -3.63
CA LEU A 84 -2.48 2.27 -3.85
C LEU A 84 -3.27 2.14 -5.15
N ILE A 85 -2.98 1.11 -5.94
CA ILE A 85 -3.73 0.78 -7.15
C ILE A 85 -4.17 -0.68 -7.11
N LEU A 86 -5.44 -0.92 -7.48
CA LEU A 86 -5.94 -2.27 -7.70
C LEU A 86 -6.14 -2.47 -9.21
N PRO A 87 -5.45 -3.43 -9.84
CA PRO A 87 -5.76 -3.83 -11.21
C PRO A 87 -7.25 -4.13 -11.38
N GLY A 88 -7.89 -3.47 -12.35
CA GLY A 88 -9.34 -3.56 -12.58
C GLY A 88 -10.16 -2.43 -11.95
N ILE A 89 -9.60 -1.65 -11.01
CA ILE A 89 -10.20 -0.39 -10.52
C ILE A 89 -9.52 0.78 -11.22
N ALA A 90 -8.22 0.94 -11.02
CA ALA A 90 -7.45 1.96 -11.74
C ALA A 90 -6.70 1.37 -12.95
N THR A 91 -6.45 2.22 -13.92
CA THR A 91 -5.77 1.88 -15.17
C THR A 91 -4.30 2.32 -15.15
N ILE A 92 -3.54 1.91 -16.18
CA ILE A 92 -2.18 2.42 -16.41
C ILE A 92 -2.17 3.93 -16.68
N ASP A 93 -3.23 4.47 -17.30
CA ASP A 93 -3.31 5.91 -17.54
C ASP A 93 -3.59 6.69 -16.26
N ASP A 94 -4.34 6.11 -15.31
CA ASP A 94 -4.49 6.68 -13.97
C ASP A 94 -3.14 6.69 -13.23
N LEU A 95 -2.34 5.63 -13.35
CA LEU A 95 -1.00 5.56 -12.78
C LEU A 95 -0.05 6.64 -13.35
N LYS A 96 -0.06 6.85 -14.67
CA LYS A 96 0.70 7.93 -15.32
C LYS A 96 0.28 9.30 -14.80
N LYS A 97 -1.04 9.53 -14.71
CA LYS A 97 -1.58 10.78 -14.18
C LYS A 97 -1.16 11.01 -12.71
N ALA A 98 -1.18 9.97 -11.88
CA ALA A 98 -0.68 10.07 -10.51
C ALA A 98 0.81 10.44 -10.46
N ARG A 99 1.63 9.82 -11.34
CA ARG A 99 3.06 10.15 -11.49
C ARG A 99 3.27 11.61 -11.88
N ASP A 100 2.48 12.13 -12.82
CA ASP A 100 2.53 13.52 -13.25
C ASP A 100 2.16 14.51 -12.12
N LEU A 101 1.33 14.06 -11.15
CA LEU A 101 0.96 14.80 -9.95
C LEU A 101 1.95 14.60 -8.78
N GLY A 102 3.11 14.03 -9.02
CA GLY A 102 4.19 13.92 -8.03
C GLY A 102 4.22 12.62 -7.23
N VAL A 103 3.38 11.64 -7.53
CA VAL A 103 3.45 10.33 -6.86
C VAL A 103 4.76 9.63 -7.23
N GLU A 104 5.56 9.28 -6.22
CA GLU A 104 6.88 8.68 -6.36
C GLU A 104 6.88 7.16 -6.13
N SER A 105 5.88 6.67 -5.42
CA SER A 105 5.77 5.26 -5.03
C SER A 105 4.34 4.77 -5.23
N VAL A 106 4.17 3.49 -5.51
CA VAL A 106 2.85 2.87 -5.66
C VAL A 106 2.84 1.47 -5.07
N ARG A 107 1.74 1.11 -4.39
CA ARG A 107 1.46 -0.26 -3.98
C ARG A 107 0.45 -0.88 -4.94
N ILE A 108 0.84 -1.98 -5.61
CA ILE A 108 -0.02 -2.73 -6.54
C ILE A 108 -0.68 -3.86 -5.75
N ALA A 109 -1.98 -3.72 -5.49
CA ALA A 109 -2.72 -4.63 -4.63
C ALA A 109 -3.50 -5.68 -5.43
N THR A 110 -3.35 -6.95 -5.03
CA THR A 110 -4.13 -8.06 -5.56
C THR A 110 -4.62 -8.95 -4.40
N HIS A 111 -5.59 -9.81 -4.66
CA HIS A 111 -5.91 -10.89 -3.73
C HIS A 111 -4.69 -11.82 -3.57
N CYS A 112 -4.53 -12.44 -2.41
CA CYS A 112 -3.41 -13.31 -2.07
C CYS A 112 -3.28 -14.59 -2.94
N THR A 113 -4.19 -14.81 -3.87
CA THR A 113 -4.20 -15.93 -4.83
C THR A 113 -4.09 -15.46 -6.29
N GLU A 114 -3.99 -14.16 -6.55
CA GLU A 114 -4.15 -13.55 -7.88
C GLU A 114 -3.01 -12.56 -8.19
N ALA A 115 -1.78 -12.85 -7.71
CA ALA A 115 -0.63 -12.01 -8.01
C ALA A 115 -0.30 -11.95 -9.51
N ASP A 116 -0.72 -12.92 -10.28
CA ASP A 116 -0.52 -13.02 -11.72
C ASP A 116 -1.20 -11.91 -12.55
N ILE A 117 -2.13 -11.16 -11.95
CA ILE A 117 -2.72 -9.97 -12.59
C ILE A 117 -1.89 -8.70 -12.40
N SER A 118 -0.90 -8.69 -11.49
CA SER A 118 -0.11 -7.51 -11.13
C SER A 118 1.05 -7.17 -12.09
N PRO A 119 1.68 -8.12 -12.83
CA PRO A 119 2.93 -7.84 -13.56
C PRO A 119 2.85 -6.66 -14.52
N GLN A 120 1.74 -6.49 -15.22
CA GLN A 120 1.55 -5.37 -16.15
C GLN A 120 1.62 -4.02 -15.43
N HIS A 121 0.98 -3.89 -14.26
CA HIS A 121 0.96 -2.65 -13.49
C HIS A 121 2.32 -2.41 -12.82
N ILE A 122 2.97 -3.46 -12.30
CA ILE A 122 4.31 -3.38 -11.72
C ILE A 122 5.31 -2.88 -12.78
N ALA A 123 5.33 -3.52 -13.96
CA ALA A 123 6.21 -3.10 -15.04
C ALA A 123 5.96 -1.66 -15.47
N ALA A 124 4.68 -1.26 -15.64
CA ALA A 124 4.34 0.11 -16.00
C ALA A 124 4.80 1.14 -14.96
N ALA A 125 4.66 0.83 -13.66
CA ALA A 125 5.14 1.69 -12.58
C ALA A 125 6.68 1.80 -12.59
N LYS A 126 7.39 0.70 -12.80
CA LYS A 126 8.85 0.70 -12.93
C LYS A 126 9.32 1.52 -14.14
N ASP A 127 8.63 1.40 -15.29
CA ASP A 127 8.93 2.20 -16.48
C ASP A 127 8.73 3.72 -16.26
N LEU A 128 7.83 4.09 -15.34
CA LEU A 128 7.62 5.46 -14.88
C LEU A 128 8.63 5.92 -13.81
N GLY A 129 9.58 5.06 -13.43
CA GLY A 129 10.60 5.36 -12.42
C GLY A 129 10.06 5.46 -11.00
N MET A 130 8.97 4.75 -10.69
CA MET A 130 8.37 4.71 -9.35
C MET A 130 8.99 3.59 -8.51
N ASP A 131 8.98 3.77 -7.18
CA ASP A 131 9.17 2.66 -6.24
C ASP A 131 7.88 1.82 -6.20
N VAL A 132 8.01 0.50 -6.24
CA VAL A 132 6.84 -0.38 -6.40
C VAL A 132 6.75 -1.40 -5.27
N GLY A 133 5.64 -1.36 -4.52
CA GLY A 133 5.26 -2.37 -3.56
C GLY A 133 4.23 -3.35 -4.14
N GLY A 134 4.51 -4.64 -4.11
CA GLY A 134 3.51 -5.67 -4.31
C GLY A 134 2.70 -5.86 -3.03
N PHE A 135 1.37 -5.86 -3.10
CA PHE A 135 0.51 -5.83 -1.92
C PHE A 135 -0.51 -6.97 -1.95
N LEU A 136 -0.20 -8.07 -1.23
CA LEU A 136 -1.01 -9.29 -1.22
C LEU A 136 -2.11 -9.20 -0.16
N MET A 137 -3.31 -8.77 -0.56
CA MET A 137 -4.48 -8.64 0.30
C MET A 137 -5.00 -10.00 0.77
N MET A 138 -5.73 -10.01 1.91
CA MET A 138 -6.38 -11.19 2.49
C MET A 138 -5.38 -12.33 2.79
N ALA A 139 -4.17 -12.01 3.21
CA ALA A 139 -3.08 -12.98 3.41
C ALA A 139 -3.45 -14.14 4.36
N HIS A 140 -4.40 -13.92 5.29
CA HIS A 140 -4.90 -14.96 6.19
C HIS A 140 -5.60 -16.12 5.46
N MET A 141 -6.12 -15.90 4.24
CA MET A 141 -6.81 -16.92 3.46
C MET A 141 -5.85 -17.89 2.74
N ASN A 142 -4.56 -17.58 2.71
CA ASN A 142 -3.59 -18.42 2.03
C ASN A 142 -2.57 -19.00 3.02
N LYS A 143 -2.07 -20.21 2.76
CA LYS A 143 -0.99 -20.81 3.54
C LYS A 143 0.34 -20.09 3.28
N PRO A 144 1.27 -19.99 4.27
CA PRO A 144 2.53 -19.26 4.12
C PRO A 144 3.29 -19.61 2.82
N ALA A 145 3.52 -20.89 2.53
CA ALA A 145 4.24 -21.32 1.34
C ALA A 145 3.54 -20.93 0.02
N LYS A 146 2.20 -20.92 -0.01
CA LYS A 146 1.45 -20.49 -1.20
C LYS A 146 1.46 -18.96 -1.34
N LEU A 147 1.39 -18.25 -0.24
CA LEU A 147 1.50 -16.78 -0.25
C LEU A 147 2.89 -16.35 -0.75
N ALA A 148 3.95 -17.04 -0.32
CA ALA A 148 5.32 -16.81 -0.77
C ALA A 148 5.50 -17.03 -2.28
N GLN A 149 4.81 -18.02 -2.87
CA GLN A 149 4.77 -18.19 -4.33
C GLN A 149 4.12 -17.01 -5.04
N GLN A 150 3.07 -16.40 -4.46
CA GLN A 150 2.45 -15.19 -5.00
C GLN A 150 3.38 -13.98 -4.86
N ALA A 151 4.07 -13.86 -3.73
CA ALA A 151 5.07 -12.82 -3.54
C ALA A 151 6.19 -12.87 -4.58
N LYS A 152 6.64 -14.09 -4.91
CA LYS A 152 7.66 -14.31 -5.94
C LYS A 152 7.23 -13.83 -7.34
N ILE A 153 5.95 -13.97 -7.70
CA ILE A 153 5.41 -13.42 -8.95
C ILE A 153 5.56 -11.90 -9.00
N MET A 154 5.24 -11.21 -7.90
CA MET A 154 5.37 -9.75 -7.82
C MET A 154 6.84 -9.29 -7.87
N GLU A 155 7.73 -9.99 -7.15
CA GLU A 155 9.17 -9.73 -7.20
C GLU A 155 9.72 -9.94 -8.63
N ASP A 156 9.40 -11.06 -9.27
CA ASP A 156 9.86 -11.36 -10.63
C ASP A 156 9.34 -10.34 -11.67
N ALA A 157 8.21 -9.68 -11.39
CA ALA A 157 7.69 -8.58 -12.17
C ALA A 157 8.40 -7.25 -11.92
N GLY A 158 9.24 -7.15 -10.86
CA GLY A 158 10.05 -5.97 -10.55
C GLY A 158 9.62 -5.18 -9.31
N ALA A 159 8.77 -5.74 -8.44
CA ALA A 159 8.43 -5.08 -7.18
C ALA A 159 9.68 -4.96 -6.28
N ASP A 160 9.89 -3.78 -5.70
CA ASP A 160 11.00 -3.48 -4.79
C ASP A 160 10.71 -4.00 -3.37
N CYS A 161 9.43 -4.06 -3.02
CA CYS A 161 8.93 -4.55 -1.73
C CYS A 161 7.70 -5.43 -1.94
N VAL A 162 7.51 -6.47 -1.11
CA VAL A 162 6.24 -7.24 -1.13
C VAL A 162 5.65 -7.34 0.26
N TYR A 163 4.36 -7.02 0.38
CA TYR A 163 3.64 -6.92 1.63
C TYR A 163 2.82 -8.17 1.93
N VAL A 164 2.92 -8.64 3.18
CA VAL A 164 1.90 -9.50 3.80
C VAL A 164 0.80 -8.60 4.33
N THR A 165 -0.43 -8.73 3.82
CA THR A 165 -1.55 -7.86 4.22
C THR A 165 -2.64 -8.66 4.91
N ASP A 166 -2.79 -8.46 6.21
CA ASP A 166 -3.89 -9.01 7.00
C ASP A 166 -5.13 -8.11 6.92
N SER A 167 -5.76 -8.10 5.76
CA SER A 167 -6.93 -7.25 5.48
C SER A 167 -8.10 -7.48 6.41
N ALA A 168 -8.27 -8.69 6.94
CA ALA A 168 -9.35 -9.01 7.87
C ALA A 168 -8.95 -8.79 9.35
N GLY A 169 -7.68 -8.50 9.64
CA GLY A 169 -7.18 -8.47 11.02
C GLY A 169 -7.39 -9.80 11.75
N ALA A 170 -7.25 -10.93 11.03
CA ALA A 170 -7.56 -12.28 11.49
C ALA A 170 -6.32 -13.12 11.83
N LEU A 171 -5.12 -12.64 11.48
CA LEU A 171 -3.89 -13.35 11.80
C LEU A 171 -3.55 -13.24 13.28
N LEU A 172 -3.09 -14.34 13.84
CA LEU A 172 -2.38 -14.36 15.12
C LEU A 172 -0.87 -14.17 14.90
N MET A 173 -0.13 -13.81 15.93
CA MET A 173 1.30 -13.49 15.82
C MET A 173 2.11 -14.61 15.16
N ASP A 174 1.91 -15.88 15.53
CA ASP A 174 2.60 -17.01 14.89
C ASP A 174 2.30 -17.09 13.38
N GLY A 175 1.05 -16.83 13.01
CA GLY A 175 0.65 -16.81 11.60
C GLY A 175 1.29 -15.68 10.79
N VAL A 176 1.59 -14.55 11.41
CA VAL A 176 2.38 -13.46 10.81
C VAL A 176 3.83 -13.89 10.64
N VAL A 177 4.45 -14.37 11.72
CA VAL A 177 5.86 -14.84 11.72
C VAL A 177 6.08 -15.90 10.65
N ASP A 178 5.17 -16.87 10.52
CA ASP A 178 5.28 -17.93 9.51
C ASP A 178 5.26 -17.39 8.07
N ARG A 179 4.46 -16.35 7.80
CA ARG A 179 4.38 -15.72 6.47
C ARG A 179 5.62 -14.90 6.16
N ILE A 180 6.10 -14.12 7.12
CA ILE A 180 7.34 -13.35 6.95
C ILE A 180 8.54 -14.29 6.73
N LYS A 181 8.64 -15.39 7.48
CA LYS A 181 9.68 -16.42 7.24
C LYS A 181 9.57 -17.02 5.85
N ALA A 182 8.34 -17.38 5.43
CA ALA A 182 8.15 -17.96 4.10
C ALA A 182 8.51 -16.97 2.98
N PHE A 183 8.33 -15.66 3.17
CA PHE A 183 8.81 -14.63 2.22
C PHE A 183 10.34 -14.58 2.21
N LYS A 184 10.98 -14.55 3.39
CA LYS A 184 12.45 -14.57 3.51
C LYS A 184 13.09 -15.79 2.86
N ASP A 185 12.40 -16.94 2.82
CA ASP A 185 12.90 -18.17 2.23
C ASP A 185 12.89 -18.16 0.69
N VAL A 186 12.10 -17.29 0.04
CA VAL A 186 11.90 -17.32 -1.42
C VAL A 186 12.24 -16.01 -2.14
N LEU A 187 12.14 -14.88 -1.46
CA LEU A 187 12.49 -13.58 -2.02
C LEU A 187 14.00 -13.35 -1.92
N LYS A 188 14.52 -12.51 -2.79
CA LYS A 188 15.91 -12.11 -2.79
C LYS A 188 16.22 -11.19 -1.60
N ASP A 189 17.48 -11.15 -1.19
CA ASP A 189 17.92 -10.32 -0.06
C ASP A 189 17.70 -8.81 -0.28
N GLU A 190 17.72 -8.36 -1.54
CA GLU A 190 17.48 -6.97 -1.91
C GLU A 190 15.98 -6.58 -1.95
N THR A 191 15.06 -7.57 -1.97
CA THR A 191 13.63 -7.30 -1.96
C THR A 191 13.13 -7.05 -0.55
N GLU A 192 12.59 -5.88 -0.31
CA GLU A 192 12.03 -5.51 0.99
C GLU A 192 10.77 -6.34 1.30
N ILE A 193 10.57 -6.65 2.59
CA ILE A 193 9.35 -7.31 3.06
C ILE A 193 8.56 -6.35 3.93
N GLY A 194 7.32 -6.08 3.53
CA GLY A 194 6.40 -5.24 4.25
C GLY A 194 5.33 -6.02 5.01
N ILE A 195 4.76 -5.38 6.02
CA ILE A 195 3.60 -5.88 6.76
C ILE A 195 2.53 -4.79 6.86
N HIS A 196 1.27 -5.17 6.67
CA HIS A 196 0.12 -4.31 6.91
C HIS A 196 -0.97 -5.10 7.63
N CYS A 197 -1.26 -4.72 8.88
CA CYS A 197 -2.16 -5.46 9.74
C CYS A 197 -3.34 -4.62 10.19
N HIS A 198 -4.56 -5.10 9.96
CA HIS A 198 -5.78 -4.51 10.52
C HIS A 198 -6.00 -4.90 11.98
N HIS A 199 -6.78 -4.10 12.70
CA HIS A 199 -6.89 -4.17 14.17
C HIS A 199 -8.16 -4.89 14.65
N ASN A 200 -8.76 -5.75 13.82
CA ASN A 200 -10.03 -6.41 14.13
C ASN A 200 -9.98 -7.27 15.42
N LEU A 201 -8.90 -8.02 15.61
CA LEU A 201 -8.65 -8.77 16.85
C LEU A 201 -7.87 -7.98 17.90
N SER A 202 -7.72 -6.66 17.74
CA SER A 202 -6.87 -5.80 18.57
C SER A 202 -5.37 -6.19 18.55
N LEU A 203 -4.95 -6.91 17.51
CA LEU A 203 -3.58 -7.40 17.36
C LEU A 203 -2.75 -6.66 16.31
N GLY A 204 -3.29 -5.66 15.61
CA GLY A 204 -2.59 -5.00 14.50
C GLY A 204 -1.19 -4.51 14.87
N VAL A 205 -1.05 -3.81 16.00
CA VAL A 205 0.25 -3.33 16.51
C VAL A 205 1.16 -4.49 16.91
N ALA A 206 0.65 -5.46 17.66
CA ALA A 206 1.43 -6.62 18.10
C ALA A 206 1.93 -7.45 16.90
N ASN A 207 1.06 -7.67 15.92
CA ASN A 207 1.39 -8.36 14.66
C ASN A 207 2.46 -7.61 13.85
N THR A 208 2.40 -6.29 13.81
CA THR A 208 3.42 -5.47 13.14
C THR A 208 4.79 -5.55 13.85
N VAL A 209 4.79 -5.59 15.18
CA VAL A 209 6.05 -5.66 15.96
C VAL A 209 6.74 -7.02 15.87
N VAL A 210 5.97 -8.12 15.73
CA VAL A 210 6.55 -9.48 15.64
C VAL A 210 6.96 -9.88 14.22
N ALA A 211 6.51 -9.13 13.19
CA ALA A 211 6.90 -9.33 11.80
C ALA A 211 8.37 -8.99 11.56
#